data_a32eb5b300a7021980df6a263aeceaa3
#
_entry.id   a32eb5b300a7021980df6a263aeceaa3
#
_cell.length_a   1.000
_cell.length_b   1.000
_cell.length_c   1.000
_cell.angle_alpha   90.00
_cell.angle_beta   90.00
_cell.angle_gamma   90.00
#
_symmetry.space_group_name_H-M   'P 1'
#
loop_
_entity.id
_entity.type
_entity.pdbx_description
1 polymer ?
#
loop_
_entity_poly.entity_id
_entity_poly.type
_entity_poly.pdbx_seq_one_letter_code
_entity_poly.pdbx_strand_id
1 'polypeptide(L)'
;MTGCAGRRDRGTGRRLWAAGPLLCAILTLSACGGVDRFTTAPPSAGGPAKPARTVAQTPATEREHERILSSYGGAYDDPRLEALIGKTVDRLVAASDRPDQAYKVTILNSGAVNAFALPTGQLYVTRGLIALASDTSELSSVLSHEMAHVLAKHATIREDQARQAAVVTRVVTDMGNDPDLTALALAKTKLTMASFSRAQEFEADGIGVGISARARFDPYGAARFLTAMERNAALKAGKTSLDPRAQDFLSSHPATPERVQNAQNSARQFSSPEGGERDRETYLAAIDNIVYGEDPSEGFVRGRRFLHPKLGFSFAAPETFTLDNTAQAVIGVREGGTQAMRFDVVRVPSEQTLSDYLTSGWMENVEKGSAEELTING
;
A
#
# COMPACT_ATOMS: atom_id res chain seq x y z
N MET A 1 66.18 -18.66 20.83
CA MET A 1 66.63 -18.27 22.20
C MET A 1 65.32 -18.20 23.00
N THR A 2 65.07 -19.29 23.71
CA THR A 2 64.98 -19.43 25.15
C THR A 2 63.81 -18.62 25.74
N GLY A 3 62.84 -19.11 26.41
CA GLY A 3 62.67 -20.38 27.12
C GLY A 3 61.75 -20.16 28.30
N CYS A 4 61.13 -21.24 28.74
CA CYS A 4 60.66 -21.63 30.09
C CYS A 4 59.35 -21.00 30.59
N ALA A 5 58.26 -21.73 30.83
CA ALA A 5 57.98 -22.88 31.70
C ALA A 5 57.88 -22.53 33.20
N GLY A 6 56.77 -22.90 33.80
CA GLY A 6 56.51 -22.97 35.25
C GLY A 6 54.98 -23.09 35.50
N ARG A 7 54.38 -24.14 35.68
CA ARG A 7 54.16 -25.36 36.46
C ARG A 7 54.03 -25.14 37.97
N ARG A 8 52.93 -25.74 38.51
CA ARG A 8 52.64 -26.23 39.88
C ARG A 8 51.93 -25.23 40.79
N ASP A 9 51.02 -25.59 41.71
CA ASP A 9 50.65 -26.90 42.29
C ASP A 9 49.33 -26.76 43.08
N ARG A 10 48.61 -27.83 43.13
CA ARG A 10 47.73 -28.44 44.12
C ARG A 10 47.36 -27.69 45.43
N GLY A 11 46.07 -27.76 45.78
CA GLY A 11 45.56 -27.54 47.13
C GLY A 11 44.22 -28.26 47.36
N THR A 12 44.31 -29.48 47.85
CA THR A 12 43.25 -30.35 48.36
C THR A 12 42.64 -29.82 49.63
N GLY A 13 41.30 -29.84 49.78
CA GLY A 13 40.61 -29.56 51.01
C GLY A 13 39.26 -30.24 51.10
N ARG A 14 39.26 -31.53 51.47
CA ARG A 14 38.07 -32.26 51.93
C ARG A 14 37.61 -31.72 53.26
N ARG A 15 36.33 -31.43 53.41
CA ARG A 15 35.61 -31.59 54.69
C ARG A 15 34.24 -32.22 54.46
N LEU A 16 34.10 -33.43 54.94
CA LEU A 16 32.87 -34.16 55.27
C LEU A 16 32.24 -33.53 56.52
N TRP A 17 30.90 -33.46 56.57
CA TRP A 17 30.04 -33.63 57.76
C TRP A 17 28.61 -33.63 57.28
N ALA A 18 27.96 -34.67 57.40
CA ALA A 18 27.12 -35.33 58.36
C ALA A 18 25.64 -35.33 57.93
N ALA A 19 25.14 -36.54 57.87
CA ALA A 19 23.76 -36.90 57.53
C ALA A 19 22.75 -36.54 58.61
N GLY A 20 21.54 -36.22 58.18
CA GLY A 20 20.33 -36.26 58.98
C GLY A 20 19.13 -36.63 58.12
N PRO A 21 18.38 -37.67 58.47
CA PRO A 21 17.25 -38.11 57.69
C PRO A 21 16.00 -37.33 58.10
N LEU A 22 15.34 -36.70 57.13
CA LEU A 22 13.97 -36.19 57.33
C LEU A 22 13.02 -37.04 56.52
N LEU A 23 12.20 -37.72 57.24
CA LEU A 23 11.07 -38.56 56.81
C LEU A 23 10.09 -37.68 56.01
N CYS A 24 9.80 -37.97 54.77
CA CYS A 24 8.73 -37.37 54.05
C CYS A 24 7.77 -38.44 53.55
N ALA A 25 6.55 -38.36 54.07
CA ALA A 25 5.46 -39.28 53.83
C ALA A 25 5.06 -39.28 52.32
N ILE A 26 5.01 -40.46 51.76
CA ILE A 26 4.52 -40.70 50.41
C ILE A 26 2.99 -40.78 50.52
N LEU A 27 2.29 -39.75 50.08
CA LEU A 27 0.86 -39.82 49.79
C LEU A 27 0.71 -40.21 48.30
N THR A 28 0.42 -41.49 48.08
CA THR A 28 -0.03 -42.02 46.79
C THR A 28 -1.46 -41.61 46.54
N LEU A 29 -1.68 -40.57 45.70
CA LEU A 29 -2.96 -40.39 45.05
C LEU A 29 -2.90 -41.11 43.69
N SER A 30 -3.58 -42.26 43.62
CA SER A 30 -3.93 -42.87 42.35
C SER A 30 -5.02 -42.04 41.68
N ALA A 31 -4.68 -41.24 40.69
CA ALA A 31 -5.65 -40.67 39.77
C ALA A 31 -5.45 -41.36 38.43
N CYS A 32 -6.35 -42.33 38.16
CA CYS A 32 -6.62 -42.82 36.82
C CYS A 32 -7.27 -41.63 36.05
N GLY A 33 -6.46 -40.86 35.31
CA GLY A 33 -6.91 -39.88 34.34
C GLY A 33 -6.67 -40.44 32.96
N GLY A 34 -7.75 -40.75 32.24
CA GLY A 34 -7.71 -41.21 30.87
C GLY A 34 -6.97 -40.24 29.97
N VAL A 35 -6.13 -40.79 29.12
CA VAL A 35 -5.49 -40.06 28.01
C VAL A 35 -6.59 -39.78 27.02
N ASP A 36 -7.23 -38.61 27.14
CA ASP A 36 -8.09 -38.11 26.10
C ASP A 36 -7.25 -37.89 24.84
N ARG A 37 -7.43 -38.78 23.90
CA ARG A 37 -6.98 -38.58 22.52
C ARG A 37 -7.63 -37.32 22.05
N PHE A 38 -6.81 -36.31 21.76
CA PHE A 38 -7.21 -35.15 20.93
C PHE A 38 -7.63 -35.70 19.56
N THR A 39 -8.84 -36.16 19.44
CA THR A 39 -9.52 -36.28 18.16
C THR A 39 -9.78 -34.85 17.72
N THR A 40 -8.96 -34.37 16.83
CA THR A 40 -9.29 -33.17 16.02
C THR A 40 -10.57 -33.51 15.26
N ALA A 41 -11.71 -33.08 15.79
CA ALA A 41 -12.92 -33.07 15.02
C ALA A 41 -12.68 -32.27 13.73
N PRO A 42 -13.09 -32.75 12.56
CA PRO A 42 -13.05 -31.93 11.36
C PRO A 42 -13.89 -30.68 11.63
N PRO A 43 -13.50 -29.50 11.10
CA PRO A 43 -14.30 -28.29 11.28
C PRO A 43 -15.71 -28.57 10.82
N SER A 44 -16.67 -28.39 11.70
CA SER A 44 -18.09 -28.61 11.42
C SER A 44 -18.48 -27.72 10.23
N ALA A 45 -18.99 -28.36 9.19
CA ALA A 45 -19.57 -27.67 8.05
C ALA A 45 -20.67 -26.72 8.51
N GLY A 46 -20.48 -25.42 8.25
CA GLY A 46 -21.55 -24.49 7.99
C GLY A 46 -22.64 -24.31 9.00
N GLY A 47 -22.37 -23.52 10.05
CA GLY A 47 -23.43 -22.64 10.55
C GLY A 47 -23.75 -21.59 9.48
N PRO A 48 -24.99 -21.03 9.43
CA PRO A 48 -25.30 -19.99 8.44
C PRO A 48 -24.30 -18.86 8.56
N ALA A 49 -23.65 -18.53 7.44
CA ALA A 49 -22.69 -17.45 7.36
C ALA A 49 -23.36 -16.19 7.94
N LYS A 50 -22.74 -15.65 8.99
CA LYS A 50 -23.17 -14.37 9.55
C LYS A 50 -23.16 -13.37 8.41
N PRO A 51 -24.25 -12.59 8.17
CA PRO A 51 -24.29 -11.69 7.04
C PRO A 51 -23.06 -10.77 7.10
N ALA A 52 -22.34 -10.72 5.99
CA ALA A 52 -21.16 -9.86 5.86
C ALA A 52 -21.57 -8.44 6.26
N ARG A 53 -20.89 -7.85 7.23
CA ARG A 53 -21.09 -6.43 7.55
C ARG A 53 -20.72 -5.64 6.31
N THR A 54 -21.67 -4.90 5.78
CA THR A 54 -21.40 -3.94 4.70
C THR A 54 -20.53 -2.80 5.23
N VAL A 55 -19.54 -2.42 4.47
CA VAL A 55 -18.76 -1.19 4.72
C VAL A 55 -19.75 -0.02 4.84
N ALA A 56 -19.68 0.72 5.93
CA ALA A 56 -20.62 1.81 6.17
C ALA A 56 -20.50 2.87 5.07
N GLN A 57 -21.56 3.05 4.31
CA GLN A 57 -21.66 4.12 3.33
C GLN A 57 -22.26 5.36 4.00
N THR A 58 -21.44 6.36 4.20
CA THR A 58 -21.85 7.69 4.64
C THR A 58 -21.59 8.68 3.51
N PRO A 59 -22.29 9.84 3.47
CA PRO A 59 -22.01 10.85 2.45
C PRO A 59 -20.54 11.33 2.42
N ALA A 60 -19.82 11.21 3.55
CA ALA A 60 -18.39 11.52 3.61
C ALA A 60 -17.54 10.44 2.95
N THR A 61 -17.83 9.15 3.20
CA THR A 61 -17.12 8.04 2.58
C THR A 61 -17.41 7.93 1.09
N GLU A 62 -18.60 8.30 0.64
CA GLU A 62 -18.94 8.35 -0.78
C GLU A 62 -18.17 9.46 -1.51
N ARG A 63 -18.14 10.67 -0.97
CA ARG A 63 -17.34 11.78 -1.54
C ARG A 63 -15.84 11.43 -1.60
N GLU A 64 -15.31 10.77 -0.57
CA GLU A 64 -13.92 10.32 -0.57
C GLU A 64 -13.69 9.26 -1.65
N HIS A 65 -14.59 8.31 -1.79
CA HIS A 65 -14.55 7.29 -2.84
C HIS A 65 -14.57 7.92 -4.24
N GLU A 66 -15.49 8.85 -4.50
CA GLU A 66 -15.59 9.56 -5.78
C GLU A 66 -14.32 10.36 -6.08
N ARG A 67 -13.75 11.02 -5.06
CA ARG A 67 -12.49 11.75 -5.19
C ARG A 67 -11.33 10.81 -5.56
N ILE A 68 -11.25 9.66 -4.92
CA ILE A 68 -10.24 8.63 -5.24
C ILE A 68 -10.44 8.14 -6.67
N LEU A 69 -11.66 7.76 -7.06
CA LEU A 69 -11.95 7.33 -8.43
C LEU A 69 -11.53 8.37 -9.45
N SER A 70 -11.93 9.63 -9.26
CA SER A 70 -11.56 10.70 -10.18
C SER A 70 -10.06 10.93 -10.28
N SER A 71 -9.33 10.73 -9.17
CA SER A 71 -7.88 10.89 -9.14
C SER A 71 -7.11 9.75 -9.82
N TYR A 72 -7.73 8.55 -9.93
CA TYR A 72 -7.08 7.35 -10.49
C TYR A 72 -7.65 6.89 -11.84
N GLY A 73 -8.43 7.74 -12.53
CA GLY A 73 -9.00 7.40 -13.85
C GLY A 73 -10.24 6.52 -13.79
N GLY A 74 -10.91 6.46 -12.64
CA GLY A 74 -12.11 5.66 -12.43
C GLY A 74 -11.86 4.26 -11.89
N ALA A 75 -12.93 3.48 -11.80
CA ALA A 75 -12.86 2.06 -11.54
C ALA A 75 -12.41 1.31 -12.80
N TYR A 76 -11.69 0.21 -12.62
CA TYR A 76 -11.35 -0.73 -13.67
C TYR A 76 -12.26 -1.93 -13.56
N ASP A 77 -13.27 -1.99 -14.42
CA ASP A 77 -14.30 -3.01 -14.39
C ASP A 77 -13.83 -4.27 -15.16
N ASP A 78 -13.43 -5.30 -14.43
CA ASP A 78 -13.14 -6.64 -14.95
C ASP A 78 -13.69 -7.69 -13.98
N PRO A 79 -14.81 -8.35 -14.32
CA PRO A 79 -15.46 -9.32 -13.43
C PRO A 79 -14.58 -10.50 -13.02
N ARG A 80 -13.59 -10.89 -13.85
CA ARG A 80 -12.65 -11.97 -13.51
C ARG A 80 -11.69 -11.54 -12.40
N LEU A 81 -11.15 -10.31 -12.53
CA LEU A 81 -10.28 -9.73 -11.52
C LEU A 81 -11.02 -9.45 -10.23
N GLU A 82 -12.23 -8.90 -10.32
CA GLU A 82 -13.08 -8.66 -9.15
C GLU A 82 -13.37 -9.95 -8.39
N ALA A 83 -13.70 -11.04 -9.10
CA ALA A 83 -13.96 -12.34 -8.50
C ALA A 83 -12.70 -12.93 -7.83
N LEU A 84 -11.52 -12.84 -8.49
CA LEU A 84 -10.26 -13.30 -7.93
C LEU A 84 -9.88 -12.53 -6.67
N ILE A 85 -9.94 -11.20 -6.73
CA ILE A 85 -9.56 -10.33 -5.62
C ILE A 85 -10.56 -10.46 -4.47
N GLY A 86 -11.86 -10.48 -4.76
CA GLY A 86 -12.91 -10.68 -3.77
C GLY A 86 -12.71 -11.99 -3.00
N LYS A 87 -12.53 -13.11 -3.71
CA LYS A 87 -12.23 -14.41 -3.09
C LYS A 87 -10.95 -14.37 -2.24
N THR A 88 -9.93 -13.68 -2.70
CA THR A 88 -8.67 -13.53 -1.97
C THR A 88 -8.90 -12.75 -0.68
N VAL A 89 -9.60 -11.61 -0.73
CA VAL A 89 -9.92 -10.79 0.45
C VAL A 89 -10.80 -11.54 1.43
N ASP A 90 -11.81 -12.26 0.98
CA ASP A 90 -12.68 -13.08 1.85
C ASP A 90 -11.88 -14.11 2.66
N ARG A 91 -10.90 -14.77 2.02
CA ARG A 91 -9.98 -15.70 2.70
C ARG A 91 -9.10 -15.00 3.73
N LEU A 92 -8.56 -13.82 3.39
CA LEU A 92 -7.73 -13.02 4.28
C LEU A 92 -8.53 -12.52 5.49
N VAL A 93 -9.75 -12.02 5.27
CA VAL A 93 -10.64 -11.57 6.35
C VAL A 93 -10.96 -12.72 7.30
N ALA A 94 -11.34 -13.89 6.76
CA ALA A 94 -11.64 -15.07 7.58
C ALA A 94 -10.42 -15.54 8.42
N ALA A 95 -9.21 -15.32 7.94
CA ALA A 95 -7.96 -15.66 8.61
C ALA A 95 -7.38 -14.54 9.50
N SER A 96 -7.97 -13.35 9.48
CA SER A 96 -7.53 -12.21 10.27
C SER A 96 -8.02 -12.28 11.72
N ASP A 97 -7.45 -11.42 12.58
CA ASP A 97 -7.89 -11.30 13.98
C ASP A 97 -9.24 -10.57 14.12
N ARG A 98 -9.76 -10.01 13.02
CA ARG A 98 -11.06 -9.31 12.94
C ARG A 98 -11.90 -9.84 11.77
N PRO A 99 -12.37 -11.09 11.83
CA PRO A 99 -13.19 -11.68 10.77
C PRO A 99 -14.58 -11.00 10.62
N ASP A 100 -14.94 -10.14 11.57
CA ASP A 100 -16.13 -9.29 11.53
C ASP A 100 -15.92 -7.97 10.77
N GLN A 101 -14.69 -7.62 10.44
CA GLN A 101 -14.36 -6.43 9.66
C GLN A 101 -14.74 -6.65 8.19
N ALA A 102 -15.61 -5.80 7.66
CA ALA A 102 -15.91 -5.82 6.22
C ALA A 102 -14.87 -5.05 5.42
N TYR A 103 -14.53 -5.58 4.26
CA TYR A 103 -13.74 -4.88 3.26
C TYR A 103 -14.47 -4.83 1.92
N LYS A 104 -14.46 -3.67 1.27
CA LYS A 104 -14.96 -3.48 -0.08
C LYS A 104 -13.77 -3.14 -0.98
N VAL A 105 -13.48 -4.01 -1.92
CA VAL A 105 -12.38 -3.79 -2.87
C VAL A 105 -12.86 -3.01 -4.09
N THR A 106 -12.03 -2.09 -4.54
CA THR A 106 -12.20 -1.38 -5.81
C THR A 106 -10.89 -1.45 -6.59
N ILE A 107 -10.95 -1.93 -7.83
CA ILE A 107 -9.81 -1.89 -8.74
C ILE A 107 -9.79 -0.52 -9.40
N LEU A 108 -8.63 0.16 -9.31
CA LEU A 108 -8.44 1.51 -9.87
C LEU A 108 -7.83 1.43 -11.27
N ASN A 109 -8.34 2.24 -12.21
CA ASN A 109 -7.83 2.31 -13.58
C ASN A 109 -6.54 3.13 -13.66
N SER A 110 -5.49 2.67 -13.00
CA SER A 110 -4.18 3.29 -13.01
C SER A 110 -3.08 2.29 -13.31
N GLY A 111 -2.12 2.68 -14.16
CA GLY A 111 -0.91 1.90 -14.43
C GLY A 111 0.18 2.05 -13.36
N ALA A 112 0.00 2.91 -12.35
CA ALA A 112 0.89 2.99 -11.19
C ALA A 112 0.78 1.70 -10.36
N VAL A 113 1.86 1.32 -9.70
CA VAL A 113 1.87 0.18 -8.75
C VAL A 113 1.47 0.72 -7.39
N ASN A 114 0.20 0.59 -7.04
CA ASN A 114 -0.31 1.11 -5.77
C ASN A 114 -1.47 0.28 -5.20
N ALA A 115 -1.58 0.26 -3.87
CA ALA A 115 -2.73 -0.21 -3.10
C ALA A 115 -2.81 0.58 -1.81
N PHE A 116 -4.00 0.72 -1.25
CA PHE A 116 -4.20 1.34 0.07
C PHE A 116 -5.57 0.98 0.63
N ALA A 117 -5.68 0.99 1.95
CA ALA A 117 -6.94 0.79 2.64
C ALA A 117 -7.32 2.01 3.47
N LEU A 118 -8.61 2.35 3.46
CA LEU A 118 -9.17 3.35 4.37
C LEU A 118 -9.59 2.69 5.70
N PRO A 119 -9.55 3.41 6.82
CA PRO A 119 -10.01 2.91 8.12
C PRO A 119 -11.47 2.41 8.10
N THR A 120 -12.24 2.87 7.15
CA THR A 120 -13.65 2.46 6.91
C THR A 120 -13.79 1.06 6.33
N GLY A 121 -12.69 0.44 5.85
CA GLY A 121 -12.70 -0.88 5.20
C GLY A 121 -12.79 -0.81 3.67
N GLN A 122 -12.70 0.36 3.06
CA GLN A 122 -12.53 0.44 1.61
C GLN A 122 -11.07 0.13 1.27
N LEU A 123 -10.85 -0.82 0.37
CA LEU A 123 -9.56 -1.31 -0.07
C LEU A 123 -9.41 -1.05 -1.58
N TYR A 124 -8.39 -0.32 -1.95
CA TYR A 124 -8.11 0.05 -3.33
C TYR A 124 -6.85 -0.64 -3.82
N VAL A 125 -6.88 -1.12 -5.04
CA VAL A 125 -5.74 -1.73 -5.72
C VAL A 125 -5.72 -1.29 -7.18
N THR A 126 -4.58 -0.83 -7.67
CA THR A 126 -4.46 -0.42 -9.07
C THR A 126 -4.23 -1.62 -9.98
N ARG A 127 -4.68 -1.51 -11.25
CA ARG A 127 -4.36 -2.52 -12.25
C ARG A 127 -2.86 -2.66 -12.51
N GLY A 128 -2.09 -1.58 -12.28
CA GLY A 128 -0.63 -1.63 -12.37
C GLY A 128 0.02 -2.51 -11.30
N LEU A 129 -0.51 -2.52 -10.07
CA LEU A 129 -0.07 -3.44 -9.01
C LEU A 129 -0.47 -4.88 -9.35
N ILE A 130 -1.70 -5.10 -9.78
CA ILE A 130 -2.18 -6.42 -10.21
C ILE A 130 -1.32 -6.96 -11.35
N ALA A 131 -0.97 -6.13 -12.32
CA ALA A 131 -0.10 -6.53 -13.44
C ALA A 131 1.36 -6.83 -13.03
N LEU A 132 1.84 -6.27 -11.91
CA LEU A 132 3.20 -6.52 -11.40
C LEU A 132 3.30 -7.82 -10.62
N ALA A 133 2.26 -8.19 -9.88
CA ALA A 133 2.25 -9.43 -9.11
C ALA A 133 2.29 -10.65 -10.04
N SER A 134 2.96 -11.71 -9.61
CA SER A 134 3.21 -12.91 -10.40
C SER A 134 2.29 -14.07 -10.07
N ASP A 135 1.62 -14.02 -8.92
CA ASP A 135 0.70 -15.06 -8.44
C ASP A 135 -0.24 -14.51 -7.34
N THR A 136 -1.25 -15.29 -6.98
CA THR A 136 -2.25 -14.88 -5.97
C THR A 136 -1.61 -14.66 -4.59
N SER A 137 -0.52 -15.36 -4.25
CA SER A 137 0.14 -15.19 -2.96
C SER A 137 0.89 -13.84 -2.86
N GLU A 138 1.44 -13.34 -3.95
CA GLU A 138 2.03 -12.00 -4.00
C GLU A 138 0.94 -10.92 -3.85
N LEU A 139 -0.17 -11.06 -4.56
CA LEU A 139 -1.33 -10.17 -4.40
C LEU A 139 -1.89 -10.24 -2.97
N SER A 140 -2.08 -11.44 -2.40
CA SER A 140 -2.58 -11.62 -1.04
C SER A 140 -1.68 -10.95 0.00
N SER A 141 -0.37 -10.96 -0.22
CA SER A 141 0.58 -10.33 0.70
C SER A 141 0.42 -8.81 0.77
N VAL A 142 0.14 -8.16 -0.36
CA VAL A 142 -0.13 -6.71 -0.38
C VAL A 142 -1.47 -6.39 0.26
N LEU A 143 -2.52 -7.13 -0.12
CA LEU A 143 -3.86 -6.90 0.44
C LEU A 143 -3.87 -7.13 1.95
N SER A 144 -3.18 -8.17 2.45
CA SER A 144 -3.07 -8.41 3.89
C SER A 144 -2.20 -7.38 4.61
N HIS A 145 -1.20 -6.80 3.95
CA HIS A 145 -0.41 -5.68 4.46
C HIS A 145 -1.29 -4.43 4.65
N GLU A 146 -2.12 -4.09 3.65
CA GLU A 146 -3.08 -2.99 3.76
C GLU A 146 -4.12 -3.23 4.87
N MET A 147 -4.62 -4.45 4.96
CA MET A 147 -5.51 -4.85 6.05
C MET A 147 -4.81 -4.71 7.42
N ALA A 148 -3.52 -5.04 7.52
CA ALA A 148 -2.74 -4.90 8.75
C ALA A 148 -2.63 -3.42 9.18
N HIS A 149 -2.44 -2.49 8.26
CA HIS A 149 -2.47 -1.05 8.56
C HIS A 149 -3.81 -0.61 9.17
N VAL A 150 -4.93 -1.15 8.68
CA VAL A 150 -6.27 -0.88 9.24
C VAL A 150 -6.42 -1.51 10.64
N LEU A 151 -6.01 -2.77 10.81
CA LEU A 151 -6.10 -3.49 12.08
C LEU A 151 -5.26 -2.83 13.18
N ALA A 152 -4.03 -2.41 12.86
CA ALA A 152 -3.12 -1.70 13.75
C ALA A 152 -3.45 -0.20 13.88
N LYS A 153 -4.46 0.31 13.15
CA LYS A 153 -4.90 1.72 13.16
C LYS A 153 -3.79 2.72 12.81
N HIS A 154 -2.86 2.35 11.94
CA HIS A 154 -1.69 3.16 11.61
C HIS A 154 -2.08 4.52 11.02
N ALA A 155 -3.13 4.59 10.19
CA ALA A 155 -3.64 5.85 9.65
C ALA A 155 -4.10 6.82 10.76
N THR A 156 -4.86 6.33 11.74
CA THR A 156 -5.34 7.13 12.87
C THR A 156 -4.17 7.64 13.71
N ILE A 157 -3.19 6.77 14.01
CA ILE A 157 -1.99 7.17 14.77
C ILE A 157 -1.24 8.26 14.02
N ARG A 158 -1.09 8.12 12.70
CA ARG A 158 -0.42 9.13 11.85
C ARG A 158 -1.18 10.46 11.83
N GLU A 159 -2.50 10.43 11.74
CA GLU A 159 -3.34 11.64 11.81
C GLU A 159 -3.21 12.34 13.16
N ASP A 160 -3.18 11.61 14.26
CA ASP A 160 -2.97 12.16 15.61
C ASP A 160 -1.59 12.80 15.74
N GLN A 161 -0.55 12.14 15.25
CA GLN A 161 0.81 12.69 15.22
C GLN A 161 0.89 13.96 14.36
N ALA A 162 0.21 13.98 13.22
CA ALA A 162 0.15 15.15 12.36
C ALA A 162 -0.57 16.33 13.02
N ARG A 163 -1.69 16.06 13.71
CA ARG A 163 -2.40 17.09 14.49
C ARG A 163 -1.51 17.67 15.59
N GLN A 164 -0.79 16.82 16.31
CA GLN A 164 0.16 17.27 17.34
C GLN A 164 1.31 18.10 16.74
N ALA A 165 1.89 17.64 15.62
CA ALA A 165 2.94 18.36 14.92
C ALA A 165 2.46 19.73 14.40
N ALA A 166 1.21 19.82 13.90
CA ALA A 166 0.62 21.07 13.44
C ALA A 166 0.44 22.07 14.60
N VAL A 167 0.04 21.62 15.80
CA VAL A 167 -0.05 22.47 16.98
C VAL A 167 1.33 23.00 17.36
N VAL A 168 2.34 22.12 17.40
CA VAL A 168 3.74 22.53 17.70
C VAL A 168 4.24 23.52 16.65
N THR A 169 3.99 23.26 15.36
CA THR A 169 4.38 24.17 14.28
C THR A 169 3.73 25.54 14.45
N ARG A 170 2.43 25.58 14.77
CA ARG A 170 1.72 26.83 15.02
C ARG A 170 2.32 27.62 16.19
N VAL A 171 2.58 26.94 17.31
CA VAL A 171 3.22 27.58 18.49
C VAL A 171 4.60 28.14 18.11
N VAL A 172 5.42 27.37 17.37
CA VAL A 172 6.74 27.82 16.93
C VAL A 172 6.62 29.02 15.98
N THR A 173 5.64 29.01 15.09
CA THR A 173 5.39 30.13 14.17
C THR A 173 4.89 31.39 14.91
N ASP A 174 4.00 31.23 15.87
CA ASP A 174 3.42 32.34 16.64
C ASP A 174 4.44 32.95 17.64
N MET A 175 5.39 32.16 18.15
CA MET A 175 6.39 32.59 19.14
C MET A 175 7.74 33.00 18.52
N GLY A 176 8.02 32.60 17.29
CA GLY A 176 9.31 32.79 16.63
C GLY A 176 9.20 33.61 15.35
N ASN A 177 9.89 34.74 15.30
CA ASN A 177 10.12 35.49 14.06
C ASN A 177 11.21 34.84 13.17
N ASP A 178 11.44 33.51 13.29
CA ASP A 178 12.46 32.80 12.52
C ASP A 178 11.83 32.01 11.37
N PRO A 179 11.94 32.49 10.11
CA PRO A 179 11.40 31.81 8.95
C PRO A 179 11.97 30.41 8.71
N ASP A 180 13.25 30.17 9.09
CA ASP A 180 13.94 28.92 8.85
C ASP A 180 13.41 27.81 9.79
N LEU A 181 13.15 28.14 11.06
CA LEU A 181 12.51 27.22 12.02
C LEU A 181 11.09 26.88 11.60
N THR A 182 10.33 27.85 11.08
CA THR A 182 8.98 27.63 10.53
C THR A 182 9.01 26.71 9.31
N ALA A 183 9.92 26.96 8.37
CA ALA A 183 10.08 26.12 7.18
C ALA A 183 10.48 24.67 7.55
N LEU A 184 11.39 24.50 8.52
CA LEU A 184 11.83 23.21 9.02
C LEU A 184 10.68 22.44 9.70
N ALA A 185 9.86 23.12 10.52
CA ALA A 185 8.70 22.51 11.19
C ALA A 185 7.64 22.06 10.18
N LEU A 186 7.35 22.87 9.15
CA LEU A 186 6.45 22.53 8.05
C LEU A 186 6.98 21.35 7.21
N ALA A 187 8.27 21.33 6.89
CA ALA A 187 8.90 20.23 6.16
C ALA A 187 8.83 18.93 6.95
N LYS A 188 9.09 18.98 8.26
CA LYS A 188 8.98 17.82 9.15
C LYS A 188 7.55 17.28 9.21
N THR A 189 6.56 18.15 9.31
CA THR A 189 5.14 17.76 9.30
C THR A 189 4.77 17.08 7.98
N LYS A 190 5.17 17.65 6.84
CA LYS A 190 4.95 17.04 5.51
C LYS A 190 5.60 15.66 5.40
N LEU A 191 6.83 15.49 5.86
CA LEU A 191 7.53 14.20 5.85
C LEU A 191 6.82 13.15 6.72
N THR A 192 6.33 13.54 7.91
CA THR A 192 5.56 12.63 8.79
C THR A 192 4.25 12.19 8.15
N MET A 193 3.66 13.02 7.29
CA MET A 193 2.42 12.69 6.57
C MET A 193 2.63 11.88 5.30
N ALA A 194 3.83 11.92 4.71
CA ALA A 194 4.07 11.33 3.39
C ALA A 194 4.17 9.80 3.41
N SER A 195 4.69 9.20 4.51
CA SER A 195 4.89 7.75 4.59
C SER A 195 4.64 7.23 6.00
N PHE A 196 4.40 5.93 6.12
CA PHE A 196 4.39 5.24 7.40
C PHE A 196 5.80 5.15 7.98
N SER A 197 5.89 5.09 9.31
CA SER A 197 7.19 4.88 9.96
C SER A 197 7.71 3.47 9.69
N ARG A 198 9.04 3.29 9.74
CA ARG A 198 9.65 1.97 9.56
C ARG A 198 9.09 0.92 10.54
N ALA A 199 8.80 1.31 11.76
CA ALA A 199 8.21 0.41 12.77
C ALA A 199 6.80 -0.03 12.36
N GLN A 200 5.96 0.88 11.85
CA GLN A 200 4.63 0.56 11.34
C GLN A 200 4.68 -0.35 10.11
N GLU A 201 5.66 -0.15 9.23
CA GLU A 201 5.87 -1.03 8.08
C GLU A 201 6.25 -2.46 8.51
N PHE A 202 7.16 -2.60 9.47
CA PHE A 202 7.54 -3.92 10.00
C PHE A 202 6.40 -4.62 10.72
N GLU A 203 5.59 -3.88 11.46
CA GLU A 203 4.40 -4.41 12.13
C GLU A 203 3.38 -4.87 11.09
N ALA A 204 3.09 -4.05 10.08
CA ALA A 204 2.17 -4.40 9.00
C ALA A 204 2.66 -5.59 8.18
N ASP A 205 3.97 -5.68 7.88
CA ASP A 205 4.57 -6.84 7.21
C ASP A 205 4.39 -8.12 8.04
N GLY A 206 4.66 -8.07 9.35
CA GLY A 206 4.53 -9.23 10.23
C GLY A 206 3.08 -9.72 10.35
N ILE A 207 2.14 -8.80 10.60
CA ILE A 207 0.70 -9.09 10.67
C ILE A 207 0.21 -9.63 9.31
N GLY A 208 0.55 -8.96 8.22
CA GLY A 208 0.12 -9.32 6.86
C GLY A 208 0.62 -10.71 6.44
N VAL A 209 1.90 -11.02 6.66
CA VAL A 209 2.45 -12.36 6.40
C VAL A 209 1.73 -13.42 7.22
N GLY A 210 1.44 -13.14 8.49
CA GLY A 210 0.69 -14.04 9.37
C GLY A 210 -0.74 -14.29 8.87
N ILE A 211 -1.47 -13.25 8.47
CA ILE A 211 -2.82 -13.38 7.89
C ILE A 211 -2.77 -14.21 6.60
N SER A 212 -1.86 -13.88 5.69
CA SER A 212 -1.69 -14.56 4.40
C SER A 212 -1.40 -16.06 4.59
N ALA A 213 -0.52 -16.40 5.53
CA ALA A 213 -0.19 -17.79 5.87
C ALA A 213 -1.40 -18.55 6.46
N ARG A 214 -2.12 -17.96 7.42
CA ARG A 214 -3.36 -18.55 7.98
C ARG A 214 -4.44 -18.71 6.92
N ALA A 215 -4.50 -17.83 5.94
CA ALA A 215 -5.35 -17.95 4.76
C ALA A 215 -4.86 -19.01 3.74
N ARG A 216 -3.78 -19.74 4.07
CA ARG A 216 -3.14 -20.78 3.27
C ARG A 216 -2.47 -20.31 1.98
N PHE A 217 -2.14 -19.04 1.87
CA PHE A 217 -1.25 -18.56 0.81
C PHE A 217 0.22 -18.79 1.16
N ASP A 218 1.09 -18.84 0.15
CA ASP A 218 2.53 -18.94 0.35
C ASP A 218 3.05 -17.68 1.06
N PRO A 219 3.54 -17.76 2.31
CA PRO A 219 3.98 -16.61 3.09
C PRO A 219 5.19 -15.89 2.49
N TYR A 220 5.95 -16.55 1.59
CA TYR A 220 7.04 -15.90 0.86
C TYR A 220 6.58 -14.94 -0.24
N GLY A 221 5.28 -14.86 -0.52
CA GLY A 221 4.70 -13.89 -1.46
C GLY A 221 5.10 -12.45 -1.15
N ALA A 222 5.12 -12.07 0.14
CA ALA A 222 5.53 -10.73 0.58
C ALA A 222 6.96 -10.38 0.15
N ALA A 223 7.93 -11.25 0.44
CA ALA A 223 9.33 -11.00 0.08
C ALA A 223 9.54 -10.96 -1.45
N ARG A 224 8.83 -11.81 -2.20
CA ARG A 224 8.90 -11.80 -3.66
C ARG A 224 8.32 -10.50 -4.23
N PHE A 225 7.18 -10.07 -3.74
CA PHE A 225 6.53 -8.84 -4.23
C PHE A 225 7.33 -7.58 -3.88
N LEU A 226 7.86 -7.47 -2.67
CA LEU A 226 8.78 -6.37 -2.28
C LEU A 226 9.98 -6.29 -3.24
N THR A 227 10.57 -7.43 -3.59
CA THR A 227 11.68 -7.49 -4.55
C THR A 227 11.23 -7.09 -5.97
N ALA A 228 10.02 -7.50 -6.39
CA ALA A 228 9.46 -7.11 -7.69
C ALA A 228 9.22 -5.59 -7.76
N MET A 229 8.70 -4.99 -6.70
CA MET A 229 8.51 -3.54 -6.60
C MET A 229 9.83 -2.78 -6.67
N GLU A 230 10.87 -3.23 -5.96
CA GLU A 230 12.20 -2.62 -6.01
C GLU A 230 12.76 -2.63 -7.44
N ARG A 231 12.65 -3.77 -8.13
CA ARG A 231 13.08 -3.88 -9.54
C ARG A 231 12.28 -2.97 -10.46
N ASN A 232 10.95 -2.89 -10.28
CA ASN A 232 10.10 -1.99 -11.05
C ASN A 232 10.46 -0.52 -10.80
N ALA A 233 10.74 -0.13 -9.56
CA ALA A 233 11.18 1.22 -9.21
C ALA A 233 12.53 1.56 -9.86
N ALA A 234 13.48 0.62 -9.87
CA ALA A 234 14.77 0.79 -10.54
C ALA A 234 14.63 1.02 -12.06
N LEU A 235 13.68 0.33 -12.71
CA LEU A 235 13.37 0.54 -14.14
C LEU A 235 12.75 1.91 -14.43
N LYS A 236 12.04 2.47 -13.46
CA LYS A 236 11.40 3.80 -13.56
C LYS A 236 12.29 4.93 -13.03
N ALA A 237 13.45 4.63 -12.45
CA ALA A 237 14.35 5.61 -11.89
C ALA A 237 14.71 6.70 -12.92
N GLY A 238 14.65 7.97 -12.50
CA GLY A 238 14.89 9.14 -13.37
C GLY A 238 13.65 9.66 -14.10
N LYS A 239 12.49 9.02 -13.99
CA LYS A 239 11.20 9.53 -14.50
C LYS A 239 10.43 10.19 -13.34
N THR A 240 10.35 11.51 -13.36
CA THR A 240 9.52 12.26 -12.41
C THR A 240 8.16 12.53 -13.06
N SER A 241 7.07 12.19 -12.37
CA SER A 241 5.70 12.48 -12.81
C SER A 241 5.06 13.48 -11.85
N LEU A 242 4.27 14.40 -12.41
CA LEU A 242 3.41 15.32 -11.67
C LEU A 242 2.03 14.71 -11.40
N ASP A 243 1.73 13.57 -12.02
CA ASP A 243 0.48 12.86 -11.82
C ASP A 243 0.43 12.24 -10.42
N PRO A 244 -0.56 12.61 -9.57
CA PRO A 244 -0.77 11.97 -8.27
C PRO A 244 -0.95 10.45 -8.38
N ARG A 245 -1.45 9.95 -9.52
CA ARG A 245 -1.60 8.52 -9.80
C ARG A 245 -0.26 7.81 -10.01
N ALA A 246 0.78 8.56 -10.36
CA ALA A 246 2.13 8.02 -10.51
C ALA A 246 2.83 7.81 -9.17
N GLN A 247 2.20 8.20 -8.05
CA GLN A 247 2.70 7.84 -6.73
C GLN A 247 2.66 6.33 -6.58
N ASP A 248 3.85 5.75 -6.59
CA ASP A 248 4.06 4.34 -6.43
C ASP A 248 3.87 3.94 -4.96
N PHE A 249 3.46 2.71 -4.71
CA PHE A 249 3.34 2.11 -3.38
C PHE A 249 4.57 2.41 -2.50
N LEU A 250 5.75 2.40 -3.10
CA LEU A 250 7.02 2.68 -2.41
C LEU A 250 7.14 4.11 -1.89
N SER A 251 6.33 5.05 -2.33
CA SER A 251 6.32 6.43 -1.82
C SER A 251 5.75 6.50 -0.41
N SER A 252 4.73 5.69 -0.11
CA SER A 252 4.11 5.59 1.23
C SER A 252 4.63 4.41 2.03
N HIS A 253 5.10 3.35 1.37
CA HIS A 253 5.59 2.09 1.93
C HIS A 253 7.00 1.76 1.39
N PRO A 254 8.06 2.43 1.83
CA PRO A 254 9.41 2.22 1.28
C PRO A 254 9.84 0.76 1.36
N ALA A 255 10.22 0.17 0.22
CA ALA A 255 10.86 -1.13 0.21
C ALA A 255 12.32 -0.96 0.62
N THR A 256 12.70 -1.60 1.70
CA THR A 256 14.09 -1.65 2.13
C THR A 256 14.58 -3.10 2.13
N PRO A 257 15.87 -3.36 1.93
CA PRO A 257 16.41 -4.71 2.06
C PRO A 257 16.07 -5.38 3.39
N GLU A 258 15.92 -4.57 4.45
CA GLU A 258 15.51 -5.03 5.77
C GLU A 258 14.06 -5.54 5.78
N ARG A 259 13.12 -4.87 5.06
CA ARG A 259 11.74 -5.36 4.93
C ARG A 259 11.69 -6.70 4.20
N VAL A 260 12.43 -6.84 3.10
CA VAL A 260 12.54 -8.12 2.39
C VAL A 260 13.05 -9.22 3.31
N GLN A 261 14.11 -8.94 4.08
CA GLN A 261 14.68 -9.91 5.03
C GLN A 261 13.69 -10.25 6.15
N ASN A 262 12.99 -9.27 6.71
CA ASN A 262 11.99 -9.47 7.75
C ASN A 262 10.78 -10.25 7.24
N ALA A 263 10.31 -9.97 6.02
CA ALA A 263 9.26 -10.75 5.38
C ALA A 263 9.67 -12.23 5.19
N GLN A 264 10.93 -12.49 4.80
CA GLN A 264 11.47 -13.85 4.72
C GLN A 264 11.54 -14.52 6.10
N ASN A 265 11.95 -13.80 7.14
CA ASN A 265 12.03 -14.33 8.50
C ASN A 265 10.65 -14.67 9.03
N SER A 266 9.67 -13.77 8.83
CA SER A 266 8.26 -14.01 9.18
C SER A 266 7.70 -15.21 8.41
N ALA A 267 7.97 -15.30 7.11
CA ALA A 267 7.52 -16.41 6.29
C ALA A 267 8.05 -17.77 6.82
N ARG A 268 9.31 -17.84 7.28
CA ARG A 268 9.87 -19.06 7.88
C ARG A 268 9.11 -19.51 9.13
N GLN A 269 8.61 -18.57 9.94
CA GLN A 269 7.84 -18.88 11.15
C GLN A 269 6.47 -19.45 10.84
N PHE A 270 5.88 -19.05 9.73
CA PHE A 270 4.54 -19.47 9.31
C PHE A 270 4.55 -20.55 8.22
N SER A 271 5.72 -20.95 7.70
CA SER A 271 5.81 -21.98 6.68
C SER A 271 5.35 -23.33 7.19
N SER A 272 4.42 -23.95 6.48
CA SER A 272 3.99 -25.31 6.71
C SER A 272 4.84 -26.26 5.85
N PRO A 273 5.01 -27.55 6.26
CA PRO A 273 5.68 -28.56 5.44
C PRO A 273 5.03 -28.78 4.07
N GLU A 274 3.75 -28.50 3.95
CA GLU A 274 2.96 -28.61 2.71
C GLU A 274 3.12 -27.37 1.81
N GLY A 275 3.79 -26.32 2.31
CA GLY A 275 3.89 -25.03 1.65
C GLY A 275 2.57 -24.26 1.70
N GLY A 276 2.52 -23.11 1.04
CA GLY A 276 1.33 -22.30 0.83
C GLY A 276 0.95 -22.26 -0.66
N GLU A 277 -0.32 -21.94 -0.91
CA GLU A 277 -0.86 -21.82 -2.25
C GLU A 277 -0.31 -20.57 -2.95
N ARG A 278 0.20 -20.72 -4.16
CA ARG A 278 0.62 -19.61 -5.02
C ARG A 278 -0.43 -19.27 -6.07
N ASP A 279 -1.14 -20.30 -6.54
CA ASP A 279 -2.23 -20.22 -7.53
C ASP A 279 -1.88 -19.35 -8.76
N ARG A 280 -0.66 -19.60 -9.29
CA ARG A 280 -0.10 -18.79 -10.39
C ARG A 280 -0.90 -18.92 -11.67
N GLU A 281 -1.37 -20.13 -12.01
CA GLU A 281 -2.08 -20.37 -13.27
C GLU A 281 -3.41 -19.65 -13.32
N THR A 282 -4.22 -19.76 -12.25
CA THR A 282 -5.49 -19.03 -12.14
C THR A 282 -5.25 -17.52 -12.15
N TYR A 283 -4.19 -17.07 -11.46
CA TYR A 283 -3.82 -15.67 -11.44
C TYR A 283 -3.52 -15.13 -12.83
N LEU A 284 -2.64 -15.79 -13.58
CA LEU A 284 -2.25 -15.38 -14.93
C LEU A 284 -3.43 -15.41 -15.92
N ALA A 285 -4.32 -16.39 -15.77
CA ALA A 285 -5.54 -16.46 -16.57
C ALA A 285 -6.51 -15.31 -16.24
N ALA A 286 -6.57 -14.87 -14.98
CA ALA A 286 -7.42 -13.76 -14.59
C ALA A 286 -6.90 -12.40 -15.06
N ILE A 287 -5.57 -12.19 -15.09
CA ILE A 287 -4.97 -10.95 -15.56
C ILE A 287 -4.76 -10.90 -17.08
N ASP A 288 -5.13 -11.95 -17.81
CA ASP A 288 -5.03 -11.95 -19.26
C ASP A 288 -5.83 -10.81 -19.87
N ASN A 289 -5.19 -10.04 -20.76
CA ASN A 289 -5.71 -8.82 -21.37
C ASN A 289 -5.88 -7.61 -20.41
N ILE A 290 -5.32 -7.63 -19.21
CA ILE A 290 -5.28 -6.42 -18.38
C ILE A 290 -4.53 -5.30 -19.11
N VAL A 291 -5.07 -4.08 -19.06
CA VAL A 291 -4.40 -2.92 -19.66
C VAL A 291 -3.12 -2.61 -18.91
N TYR A 292 -1.97 -2.77 -19.56
CA TYR A 292 -0.67 -2.50 -18.97
C TYR A 292 -0.19 -1.07 -19.28
N GLY A 293 0.24 -0.33 -18.26
CA GLY A 293 0.74 1.04 -18.42
C GLY A 293 -0.39 2.07 -18.61
N GLU A 294 -0.22 2.99 -19.58
CA GLU A 294 -1.19 4.05 -19.86
C GLU A 294 -2.46 3.48 -20.52
N ASP A 295 -3.61 4.06 -20.20
CA ASP A 295 -4.88 3.68 -20.80
C ASP A 295 -5.07 4.39 -22.15
N PRO A 296 -5.33 3.68 -23.27
CA PRO A 296 -5.64 4.30 -24.56
C PRO A 296 -6.81 5.27 -24.53
N SER A 297 -7.73 5.13 -23.58
CA SER A 297 -8.87 6.02 -23.42
C SER A 297 -8.51 7.37 -22.81
N GLU A 298 -7.36 7.47 -22.18
CA GLU A 298 -6.82 8.71 -21.60
C GLU A 298 -5.71 9.33 -22.47
N GLY A 299 -5.26 8.63 -23.50
CA GLY A 299 -4.17 9.05 -24.36
C GLY A 299 -2.78 8.68 -23.83
N PHE A 300 -1.75 9.06 -24.60
CA PHE A 300 -0.35 8.70 -24.32
C PHE A 300 0.57 9.90 -24.44
N VAL A 301 1.56 10.00 -23.56
CA VAL A 301 2.67 10.91 -23.70
C VAL A 301 3.88 10.17 -24.27
N ARG A 302 4.47 10.73 -25.34
CA ARG A 302 5.71 10.24 -25.95
C ARG A 302 6.65 11.42 -26.18
N GLY A 303 7.55 11.63 -25.24
CA GLY A 303 8.38 12.83 -25.21
C GLY A 303 7.52 14.08 -25.04
N ARG A 304 7.61 15.02 -25.99
CA ARG A 304 6.79 16.23 -26.03
C ARG A 304 5.44 16.07 -26.72
N ARG A 305 5.13 14.89 -27.26
CA ARG A 305 3.88 14.65 -28.00
C ARG A 305 2.87 13.94 -27.12
N PHE A 306 1.66 14.47 -27.10
CA PHE A 306 0.47 13.80 -26.60
C PHE A 306 -0.31 13.23 -27.77
N LEU A 307 -0.82 12.02 -27.62
CA LEU A 307 -1.63 11.29 -28.62
C LEU A 307 -2.87 10.74 -27.90
N HIS A 308 -4.03 11.04 -28.42
CA HIS A 308 -5.29 10.51 -27.90
C HIS A 308 -5.99 9.65 -28.97
N PRO A 309 -5.73 8.33 -29.03
CA PRO A 309 -6.22 7.47 -30.10
C PRO A 309 -7.74 7.44 -30.20
N LYS A 310 -8.44 7.42 -29.06
CA LYS A 310 -9.89 7.32 -28.99
C LYS A 310 -10.59 8.59 -29.50
N LEU A 311 -10.04 9.77 -29.23
CA LEU A 311 -10.57 11.05 -29.71
C LEU A 311 -9.95 11.50 -31.04
N GLY A 312 -8.93 10.79 -31.54
CA GLY A 312 -8.36 11.00 -32.85
C GLY A 312 -7.52 12.27 -32.99
N PHE A 313 -6.94 12.81 -31.90
CA PHE A 313 -6.10 14.00 -31.98
C PHE A 313 -4.72 13.80 -31.34
N SER A 314 -3.80 14.68 -31.69
CA SER A 314 -2.47 14.78 -31.09
C SER A 314 -1.98 16.22 -31.10
N PHE A 315 -1.13 16.56 -30.13
CA PHE A 315 -0.38 17.81 -30.14
C PHE A 315 1.05 17.60 -29.67
N ALA A 316 1.91 18.58 -29.95
CA ALA A 316 3.28 18.61 -29.44
C ALA A 316 3.44 19.84 -28.55
N ALA A 317 3.92 19.65 -27.32
CA ALA A 317 4.28 20.75 -26.45
C ALA A 317 5.48 21.53 -27.00
N PRO A 318 5.63 22.82 -26.68
CA PRO A 318 6.81 23.61 -27.03
C PRO A 318 8.11 22.92 -26.55
N GLU A 319 9.24 23.34 -27.12
CA GLU A 319 10.55 22.88 -26.65
C GLU A 319 10.74 23.22 -25.19
N THR A 320 11.50 22.38 -24.47
CA THR A 320 11.74 22.48 -23.03
C THR A 320 10.55 22.15 -22.11
N PHE A 321 9.39 21.77 -22.66
CA PHE A 321 8.29 21.27 -21.83
C PHE A 321 8.33 19.75 -21.68
N THR A 322 8.12 19.29 -20.44
CA THR A 322 7.83 17.88 -20.12
C THR A 322 6.33 17.75 -19.92
N LEU A 323 5.72 16.78 -20.62
CA LEU A 323 4.29 16.47 -20.49
C LEU A 323 4.08 15.33 -19.51
N ASP A 324 3.00 15.45 -18.75
CA ASP A 324 2.48 14.41 -17.88
C ASP A 324 0.98 14.26 -18.11
N ASN A 325 0.53 13.01 -18.27
CA ASN A 325 -0.87 12.69 -18.54
C ASN A 325 -1.55 12.26 -17.24
N THR A 326 -2.38 13.13 -16.68
CA THR A 326 -3.18 12.84 -15.48
C THR A 326 -4.59 12.37 -15.87
N ALA A 327 -5.36 11.85 -14.92
CA ALA A 327 -6.76 11.46 -15.15
C ALA A 327 -7.65 12.64 -15.57
N GLN A 328 -7.26 13.85 -15.25
CA GLN A 328 -8.09 15.04 -15.44
C GLN A 328 -7.59 15.95 -16.56
N ALA A 329 -6.29 15.92 -16.86
CA ALA A 329 -5.69 16.83 -17.81
C ALA A 329 -4.28 16.38 -18.22
N VAL A 330 -3.81 16.83 -19.37
CA VAL A 330 -2.39 16.80 -19.71
C VAL A 330 -1.74 18.06 -19.16
N ILE A 331 -0.76 17.88 -18.30
CA ILE A 331 0.00 18.97 -17.68
C ILE A 331 1.37 19.03 -18.34
N GLY A 332 1.77 20.20 -18.76
CA GLY A 332 3.12 20.44 -19.25
C GLY A 332 3.84 21.42 -18.34
N VAL A 333 5.07 21.12 -17.99
CA VAL A 333 5.92 22.04 -17.20
C VAL A 333 7.21 22.30 -17.96
N ARG A 334 7.54 23.57 -18.08
CA ARG A 334 8.82 24.00 -18.68
C ARG A 334 9.97 23.65 -17.74
N GLU A 335 11.09 23.25 -18.31
CA GLU A 335 12.34 23.08 -17.56
C GLU A 335 12.64 24.32 -16.71
N GLY A 336 12.93 24.12 -15.42
CA GLY A 336 13.06 25.20 -14.44
C GLY A 336 11.76 25.65 -13.76
N GLY A 337 10.61 25.09 -14.13
CA GLY A 337 9.33 25.29 -13.41
C GLY A 337 8.68 26.66 -13.56
N THR A 338 9.17 27.52 -14.45
CA THR A 338 8.71 28.92 -14.58
C THR A 338 7.44 29.09 -15.40
N GLN A 339 7.08 28.10 -16.19
CA GLN A 339 5.88 28.11 -17.03
C GLN A 339 5.20 26.73 -17.00
N ALA A 340 3.89 26.73 -17.00
CA ALA A 340 3.09 25.52 -17.09
C ALA A 340 2.03 25.66 -18.19
N MET A 341 1.63 24.54 -18.77
CA MET A 341 0.47 24.42 -19.65
C MET A 341 -0.46 23.37 -19.08
N ARG A 342 -1.74 23.55 -19.31
CA ARG A 342 -2.79 22.60 -19.02
C ARG A 342 -3.64 22.38 -20.26
N PHE A 343 -3.85 21.13 -20.61
CA PHE A 343 -4.77 20.73 -21.66
C PHE A 343 -5.75 19.71 -21.06
N ASP A 344 -7.04 20.02 -21.13
CA ASP A 344 -8.08 19.08 -20.79
C ASP A 344 -9.24 19.14 -21.79
N VAL A 345 -10.16 18.18 -21.72
CA VAL A 345 -11.34 18.09 -22.54
C VAL A 345 -12.56 18.24 -21.64
N VAL A 346 -13.31 19.29 -21.87
CA VAL A 346 -14.50 19.60 -21.11
C VAL A 346 -15.73 19.66 -22.02
N ARG A 347 -16.87 19.32 -21.47
CA ARG A 347 -18.15 19.54 -22.14
C ARG A 347 -18.68 20.89 -21.68
N VAL A 348 -18.69 21.86 -22.60
CA VAL A 348 -19.29 23.16 -22.35
C VAL A 348 -20.80 23.03 -22.60
N PRO A 349 -21.69 23.51 -21.69
CA PRO A 349 -23.13 23.57 -21.93
C PRO A 349 -23.43 24.32 -23.22
N SER A 350 -24.45 23.87 -23.99
CA SER A 350 -24.81 24.49 -25.28
C SER A 350 -25.22 25.96 -25.20
N GLU A 351 -25.60 26.41 -24.02
CA GLU A 351 -26.04 27.79 -23.72
C GLU A 351 -24.87 28.72 -23.33
N GLN A 352 -23.65 28.16 -23.20
CA GLN A 352 -22.49 28.89 -22.73
C GLN A 352 -21.43 28.99 -23.85
N THR A 353 -20.86 30.17 -24.06
CA THR A 353 -19.75 30.34 -24.98
C THR A 353 -18.45 29.84 -24.35
N LEU A 354 -17.45 29.52 -25.18
CA LEU A 354 -16.10 29.16 -24.69
C LEU A 354 -15.49 30.29 -23.85
N SER A 355 -15.72 31.54 -24.26
CA SER A 355 -15.26 32.72 -23.51
C SER A 355 -15.92 32.82 -22.15
N ASP A 356 -17.25 32.58 -22.06
CA ASP A 356 -17.98 32.56 -20.77
C ASP A 356 -17.48 31.41 -19.90
N TYR A 357 -17.21 30.25 -20.49
CA TYR A 357 -16.67 29.12 -19.76
C TYR A 357 -15.30 29.45 -19.13
N LEU A 358 -14.39 30.05 -19.90
CA LEU A 358 -13.09 30.47 -19.39
C LEU A 358 -13.18 31.49 -18.24
N THR A 359 -14.26 32.28 -18.22
CA THR A 359 -14.48 33.30 -17.18
C THR A 359 -15.24 32.78 -15.98
N SER A 360 -15.88 31.60 -16.08
CA SER A 360 -16.83 31.07 -15.08
C SER A 360 -16.15 30.21 -13.98
N GLY A 361 -14.86 30.36 -13.75
CA GLY A 361 -14.17 29.69 -12.65
C GLY A 361 -13.11 28.66 -13.04
N TRP A 362 -13.00 28.29 -14.31
CA TRP A 362 -11.96 27.35 -14.77
C TRP A 362 -10.52 27.88 -14.53
N MET A 363 -10.37 29.22 -14.58
CA MET A 363 -9.13 29.94 -14.28
C MET A 363 -9.33 30.98 -13.16
N GLU A 364 -10.05 30.61 -12.09
CA GLU A 364 -10.08 31.44 -10.89
C GLU A 364 -8.67 31.64 -10.35
N ASN A 365 -8.32 32.88 -10.00
CA ASN A 365 -7.00 33.25 -9.46
C ASN A 365 -5.83 33.23 -10.47
N VAL A 366 -6.09 33.19 -11.77
CA VAL A 366 -5.07 33.37 -12.80
C VAL A 366 -5.32 34.68 -13.51
N GLU A 367 -4.27 35.51 -13.68
CA GLU A 367 -4.35 36.71 -14.49
C GLU A 367 -4.63 36.32 -15.95
N LYS A 368 -5.79 36.76 -16.45
CA LYS A 368 -6.27 36.39 -17.79
C LYS A 368 -5.54 37.17 -18.84
N GLY A 369 -4.78 36.50 -19.66
CA GLY A 369 -4.25 37.04 -20.91
C GLY A 369 -5.29 37.11 -22.02
N SER A 370 -4.88 37.19 -23.28
CA SER A 370 -5.75 37.10 -24.44
C SER A 370 -6.30 35.66 -24.58
N ALA A 371 -7.60 35.52 -24.70
CA ALA A 371 -8.24 34.27 -25.11
C ALA A 371 -8.52 34.32 -26.63
N GLU A 372 -8.23 33.25 -27.33
CA GLU A 372 -8.46 33.09 -28.75
C GLU A 372 -9.21 31.81 -29.00
N GLU A 373 -10.30 31.90 -29.77
CA GLU A 373 -11.08 30.75 -30.20
C GLU A 373 -10.59 30.29 -31.56
N LEU A 374 -10.19 29.03 -31.64
CA LEU A 374 -9.62 28.46 -32.86
C LEU A 374 -10.42 27.21 -33.25
N THR A 375 -10.62 27.03 -34.55
CA THR A 375 -11.09 25.80 -35.15
C THR A 375 -9.91 25.13 -35.85
N ILE A 376 -9.57 23.91 -35.44
CA ILE A 376 -8.45 23.18 -36.00
C ILE A 376 -8.96 21.91 -36.64
N ASN A 377 -8.76 21.78 -37.95
CA ASN A 377 -9.20 20.63 -38.79
C ASN A 377 -10.74 20.39 -38.77
N GLY A 378 -11.51 21.44 -38.69
CA GLY A 378 -12.97 21.40 -38.68
C GLY A 378 -13.51 21.27 -37.28
#